data_0f0030dd07e8eaa9ded6b250d9210e63
#
_entry.id   0f0030dd07e8eaa9ded6b250d9210e63
#
_cell.length_a   1.000
_cell.length_b   1.000
_cell.length_c   1.000
_cell.angle_alpha   90.00
_cell.angle_beta   90.00
_cell.angle_gamma   90.00
#
_symmetry.space_group_name_H-M   'P 1'
#
loop_
_entity.id
_entity.type
_entity.pdbx_description
1 polymer ?
#
loop_
_entity_poly.entity_id
_entity_poly.type
_entity_poly.pdbx_seq_one_letter_code
_entity_poly.pdbx_strand_id
1 'polypeptide(L)'
;AFLASCTLFLLVNNIWPLVFGLPVLLFLLSYSYAKRFTAFCHFWLGLALALSPLGAWVAIRGMVWHESPIPLMLTGAVFFWVSGFDMLYACQDEDFDKSKGLFSIPAKIGIRNTLRVAFVCHLVMLGFLLGFYWLASPPLGAIYLAGVGFVSCLVVYQHALVSEKDLSKVNQAFFNVNAVISVGLMLIVLLQLYLV
;
A
#
# COMPACT_ATOMS: atom_id res chain seq x y z
N ALA A 1 9.43 -13.68 16.95
CA ALA A 1 8.42 -12.69 17.39
C ALA A 1 7.12 -12.85 16.59
N PHE A 2 7.09 -12.72 15.23
CA PHE A 2 5.87 -12.69 14.42
C PHE A 2 4.96 -13.91 14.62
N LEU A 3 5.47 -15.15 14.45
CA LEU A 3 4.67 -16.36 14.66
C LEU A 3 4.23 -16.52 16.13
N ALA A 4 5.06 -16.10 17.08
CA ALA A 4 4.68 -16.12 18.49
C ALA A 4 3.55 -15.14 18.80
N SER A 5 3.51 -13.95 18.15
CA SER A 5 2.37 -13.04 18.31
C SER A 5 1.08 -13.60 17.71
N CYS A 6 1.16 -14.38 16.64
CA CYS A 6 -0.02 -15.05 16.06
C CYS A 6 -0.67 -16.05 17.05
N THR A 7 0.09 -16.68 17.96
CA THR A 7 -0.48 -17.59 18.97
C THR A 7 -1.31 -16.89 20.03
N LEU A 8 -1.09 -15.60 20.28
CA LEU A 8 -1.87 -14.81 21.25
C LEU A 8 -3.36 -14.73 20.88
N PHE A 9 -3.68 -14.82 19.59
CA PHE A 9 -5.07 -14.78 19.13
C PHE A 9 -5.87 -16.04 19.50
N LEU A 10 -5.21 -17.12 19.90
CA LEU A 10 -5.88 -18.31 20.46
C LEU A 10 -6.59 -17.98 21.79
N LEU A 11 -6.10 -16.96 22.53
CA LEU A 11 -6.74 -16.51 23.78
C LEU A 11 -8.14 -15.92 23.55
N VAL A 12 -8.41 -15.44 22.34
CA VAL A 12 -9.72 -14.93 21.92
C VAL A 12 -10.43 -15.86 20.95
N ASN A 13 -10.08 -17.14 20.96
CA ASN A 13 -10.64 -18.20 20.11
C ASN A 13 -10.53 -17.94 18.60
N ASN A 14 -9.50 -17.19 18.16
CA ASN A 14 -9.25 -16.94 16.75
C ASN A 14 -7.98 -17.66 16.28
N ILE A 15 -8.16 -18.75 15.52
CA ILE A 15 -7.03 -19.56 14.98
C ILE A 15 -6.43 -18.97 13.69
N TRP A 16 -7.16 -18.10 12.98
CA TRP A 16 -6.79 -17.66 11.65
C TRP A 16 -5.42 -16.95 11.55
N PRO A 17 -5.03 -16.07 12.48
CA PRO A 17 -3.70 -15.48 12.47
C PRO A 17 -2.58 -16.51 12.55
N LEU A 18 -2.79 -17.63 13.26
CA LEU A 18 -1.82 -18.71 13.32
C LEU A 18 -1.77 -19.51 12.02
N VAL A 19 -2.92 -19.82 11.43
CA VAL A 19 -3.03 -20.56 10.14
C VAL A 19 -2.35 -19.78 9.02
N PHE A 20 -2.59 -18.47 8.92
CA PHE A 20 -1.99 -17.64 7.87
C PHE A 20 -0.59 -17.12 8.23
N GLY A 21 -0.17 -17.17 9.48
CA GLY A 21 1.07 -16.59 9.95
C GLY A 21 2.30 -17.08 9.20
N LEU A 22 2.46 -18.39 9.02
CA LEU A 22 3.60 -18.95 8.29
C LEU A 22 3.57 -18.65 6.79
N PRO A 23 2.46 -18.85 6.05
CA PRO A 23 2.36 -18.44 4.64
C PRO A 23 2.66 -16.96 4.42
N VAL A 24 2.09 -16.07 5.25
CA VAL A 24 2.33 -14.62 5.16
C VAL A 24 3.80 -14.30 5.43
N LEU A 25 4.41 -14.88 6.47
CA LEU A 25 5.82 -14.66 6.77
C LEU A 25 6.73 -15.06 5.59
N LEU A 26 6.50 -16.23 5.00
CA LEU A 26 7.26 -16.70 3.84
C LEU A 26 7.08 -15.76 2.64
N PHE A 27 5.86 -15.30 2.41
CA PHE A 27 5.58 -14.33 1.35
C PHE A 27 6.31 -13.00 1.57
N LEU A 28 6.29 -12.46 2.81
CA LEU A 28 7.02 -11.24 3.17
C LEU A 28 8.54 -11.38 2.99
N LEU A 29 9.12 -12.52 3.38
CA LEU A 29 10.54 -12.77 3.24
C LEU A 29 10.96 -12.95 1.77
N SER A 30 10.08 -13.51 0.93
CA SER A 30 10.34 -13.74 -0.49
C SER A 30 10.47 -12.44 -1.31
N TYR A 31 9.89 -11.33 -0.84
CA TYR A 31 10.02 -10.02 -1.49
C TYR A 31 11.48 -9.62 -1.78
N SER A 32 12.40 -9.86 -0.82
CA SER A 32 13.81 -9.51 -0.96
C SER A 32 14.50 -10.16 -2.16
N TYR A 33 13.94 -11.24 -2.68
CA TYR A 33 14.47 -11.97 -3.84
C TYR A 33 13.73 -11.60 -5.14
N ALA A 34 12.60 -10.90 -5.09
CA ALA A 34 11.72 -10.69 -6.24
C ALA A 34 12.42 -10.01 -7.43
N LYS A 35 13.29 -9.02 -7.20
CA LYS A 35 14.08 -8.34 -8.25
C LYS A 35 15.00 -9.29 -9.04
N ARG A 36 15.27 -10.51 -8.55
CA ARG A 36 16.15 -11.49 -9.22
C ARG A 36 15.43 -12.28 -10.33
N PHE A 37 14.10 -12.30 -10.31
CA PHE A 37 13.33 -13.12 -11.25
C PHE A 37 12.10 -12.43 -11.85
N THR A 38 11.64 -11.30 -11.31
CA THR A 38 10.45 -10.61 -11.85
C THR A 38 10.51 -9.09 -11.74
N ALA A 39 10.05 -8.41 -12.79
CA ALA A 39 9.84 -6.96 -12.78
C ALA A 39 8.60 -6.55 -11.95
N PHE A 40 7.73 -7.50 -11.58
CA PHE A 40 6.58 -7.25 -10.71
C PHE A 40 6.94 -7.15 -9.22
N CYS A 41 8.23 -7.01 -8.87
CA CYS A 41 8.69 -6.86 -7.50
C CYS A 41 8.00 -5.72 -6.74
N HIS A 42 7.65 -4.63 -7.42
CA HIS A 42 6.92 -3.49 -6.85
C HIS A 42 5.49 -3.86 -6.42
N PHE A 43 4.80 -4.65 -7.23
CA PHE A 43 3.48 -5.20 -6.87
C PHE A 43 3.59 -6.29 -5.79
N TRP A 44 4.71 -7.01 -5.75
CA TRP A 44 4.97 -7.95 -4.66
C TRP A 44 5.08 -7.23 -3.32
N LEU A 45 5.84 -6.12 -3.26
CA LEU A 45 5.90 -5.26 -2.07
C LEU A 45 4.52 -4.67 -1.74
N GLY A 46 3.81 -4.18 -2.76
CA GLY A 46 2.46 -3.67 -2.61
C GLY A 46 1.54 -4.68 -1.94
N LEU A 47 1.54 -5.93 -2.42
CA LEU A 47 0.75 -7.01 -1.84
C LEU A 47 1.22 -7.37 -0.41
N ALA A 48 2.53 -7.41 -0.18
CA ALA A 48 3.08 -7.70 1.14
C ALA A 48 2.58 -6.72 2.22
N LEU A 49 2.56 -5.42 1.92
CA LEU A 49 2.05 -4.40 2.85
C LEU A 49 0.52 -4.35 2.89
N ALA A 50 -0.15 -4.65 1.77
CA ALA A 50 -1.60 -4.73 1.68
C ALA A 50 -2.22 -5.86 2.52
N LEU A 51 -1.45 -6.89 2.86
CA LEU A 51 -1.89 -7.91 3.81
C LEU A 51 -2.12 -7.36 5.22
N SER A 52 -1.60 -6.16 5.55
CA SER A 52 -1.74 -5.56 6.89
C SER A 52 -3.20 -5.24 7.25
N PRO A 53 -3.99 -4.47 6.48
CA PRO A 53 -5.39 -4.21 6.81
C PRO A 53 -6.24 -5.48 6.79
N LEU A 54 -5.99 -6.40 5.85
CA LEU A 54 -6.68 -7.68 5.79
C LEU A 54 -6.34 -8.56 7.01
N GLY A 55 -5.06 -8.64 7.36
CA GLY A 55 -4.60 -9.39 8.53
C GLY A 55 -5.16 -8.84 9.84
N ALA A 56 -5.20 -7.51 9.99
CA ALA A 56 -5.82 -6.87 11.15
C ALA A 56 -7.33 -7.20 11.27
N TRP A 57 -8.04 -7.16 10.13
CA TRP A 57 -9.45 -7.54 10.09
C TRP A 57 -9.65 -8.99 10.51
N VAL A 58 -8.91 -9.92 9.90
CA VAL A 58 -9.00 -11.36 10.21
C VAL A 58 -8.61 -11.63 11.67
N ALA A 59 -7.64 -10.91 12.21
CA ALA A 59 -7.21 -11.05 13.60
C ALA A 59 -8.31 -10.66 14.60
N ILE A 60 -9.13 -9.65 14.29
CA ILE A 60 -10.17 -9.13 15.18
C ILE A 60 -11.53 -9.82 14.94
N ARG A 61 -11.92 -9.95 13.66
CA ARG A 61 -13.26 -10.42 13.26
C ARG A 61 -13.30 -11.89 12.86
N GLY A 62 -12.14 -12.53 12.66
CA GLY A 62 -12.08 -13.85 12.04
C GLY A 62 -12.38 -13.81 10.53
N MET A 63 -12.71 -14.96 9.97
CA MET A 63 -13.08 -15.10 8.54
C MET A 63 -14.58 -14.88 8.34
N VAL A 64 -14.99 -13.61 8.25
CA VAL A 64 -16.39 -13.21 8.08
C VAL A 64 -16.61 -12.74 6.64
N TRP A 65 -17.03 -13.64 5.76
CA TRP A 65 -17.07 -13.44 4.30
C TRP A 65 -18.04 -12.34 3.84
N HIS A 66 -19.18 -12.15 4.50
CA HIS A 66 -20.16 -11.13 4.12
C HIS A 66 -19.69 -9.70 4.43
N GLU A 67 -18.71 -9.53 5.33
CA GLU A 67 -18.08 -8.25 5.64
C GLU A 67 -16.78 -8.02 4.85
N SER A 68 -16.34 -9.00 4.06
CA SER A 68 -15.06 -8.98 3.35
C SER A 68 -14.87 -7.80 2.37
N PRO A 69 -15.91 -7.21 1.73
CA PRO A 69 -15.71 -6.06 0.86
C PRO A 69 -15.06 -4.86 1.56
N ILE A 70 -15.33 -4.65 2.86
CA ILE A 70 -14.78 -3.53 3.63
C ILE A 70 -13.24 -3.61 3.74
N PRO A 71 -12.64 -4.66 4.33
CA PRO A 71 -11.19 -4.76 4.41
C PRO A 71 -10.52 -4.89 3.03
N LEU A 72 -11.21 -5.46 2.02
CA LEU A 72 -10.67 -5.57 0.67
C LEU A 72 -10.51 -4.21 -0.01
N MET A 73 -11.38 -3.22 0.27
CA MET A 73 -11.16 -1.86 -0.23
C MET A 73 -9.88 -1.24 0.34
N LEU A 74 -9.65 -1.37 1.64
CA LEU A 74 -8.40 -0.90 2.25
C LEU A 74 -7.17 -1.66 1.75
N THR A 75 -7.28 -2.98 1.58
CA THR A 75 -6.23 -3.82 1.01
C THR A 75 -5.88 -3.36 -0.40
N GLY A 76 -6.87 -3.12 -1.25
CA GLY A 76 -6.68 -2.60 -2.60
C GLY A 76 -6.05 -1.20 -2.60
N ALA A 77 -6.50 -0.30 -1.72
CA ALA A 77 -5.91 1.02 -1.58
C ALA A 77 -4.42 0.94 -1.21
N VAL A 78 -4.06 0.16 -0.19
CA VAL A 78 -2.66 -0.02 0.22
C VAL A 78 -1.83 -0.68 -0.87
N PHE A 79 -2.37 -1.71 -1.54
CA PHE A 79 -1.69 -2.40 -2.63
C PHE A 79 -1.26 -1.44 -3.74
N PHE A 80 -2.18 -0.65 -4.27
CA PHE A 80 -1.88 0.26 -5.35
C PHE A 80 -1.06 1.47 -4.90
N TRP A 81 -1.28 1.97 -3.68
CA TRP A 81 -0.47 3.05 -3.12
C TRP A 81 0.99 2.65 -3.00
N VAL A 82 1.26 1.52 -2.34
CA VAL A 82 2.63 1.03 -2.12
C VAL A 82 3.30 0.69 -3.45
N SER A 83 2.61 0.00 -4.35
CA SER A 83 3.15 -0.31 -5.67
C SER A 83 3.52 0.96 -6.44
N GLY A 84 2.68 2.00 -6.38
CA GLY A 84 2.91 3.27 -7.05
C GLY A 84 4.14 4.01 -6.52
N PHE A 85 4.24 4.19 -5.20
CA PHE A 85 5.37 4.92 -4.64
C PHE A 85 6.69 4.13 -4.71
N ASP A 86 6.65 2.80 -4.64
CA ASP A 86 7.85 1.98 -4.77
C ASP A 86 8.40 2.02 -6.22
N MET A 87 7.53 2.02 -7.22
CA MET A 87 7.93 2.26 -8.61
C MET A 87 8.54 3.66 -8.80
N LEU A 88 7.98 4.67 -8.16
CA LEU A 88 8.50 6.05 -8.18
C LEU A 88 9.92 6.09 -7.59
N TYR A 89 10.13 5.46 -6.45
CA TYR A 89 11.42 5.36 -5.79
C TYR A 89 12.44 4.58 -6.61
N ALA A 90 12.01 3.47 -7.21
CA ALA A 90 12.87 2.61 -8.01
C ALA A 90 13.39 3.25 -9.31
N CYS A 91 12.81 4.38 -9.76
CA CYS A 91 13.33 5.11 -10.92
C CYS A 91 14.78 5.57 -10.75
N GLN A 92 15.25 5.83 -9.51
CA GLN A 92 16.63 6.19 -9.24
C GLN A 92 17.63 5.02 -9.40
N ASP A 93 17.12 3.77 -9.36
CA ASP A 93 17.92 2.57 -9.44
C ASP A 93 17.97 1.98 -10.88
N GLU A 94 17.37 2.65 -11.88
CA GLU A 94 17.22 2.10 -13.23
C GLU A 94 18.54 1.61 -13.83
N ASP A 95 19.57 2.45 -13.81
CA ASP A 95 20.89 2.12 -14.39
C ASP A 95 21.59 1.02 -13.59
N PHE A 96 21.48 1.04 -12.27
CA PHE A 96 22.03 0.00 -11.41
C PHE A 96 21.34 -1.35 -11.68
N ASP A 97 20.02 -1.38 -11.69
CA ASP A 97 19.24 -2.60 -11.96
C ASP A 97 19.60 -3.20 -13.35
N LYS A 98 19.71 -2.35 -14.38
CA LYS A 98 20.13 -2.77 -15.72
C LYS A 98 21.56 -3.34 -15.72
N SER A 99 22.50 -2.67 -15.05
CA SER A 99 23.91 -3.08 -15.00
C SER A 99 24.12 -4.41 -14.28
N LYS A 100 23.25 -4.73 -13.30
CA LYS A 100 23.30 -5.97 -12.52
C LYS A 100 22.37 -7.07 -13.04
N GLY A 101 21.64 -6.84 -14.13
CA GLY A 101 20.68 -7.79 -14.66
C GLY A 101 19.49 -8.05 -13.71
N LEU A 102 19.15 -7.07 -12.86
CA LEU A 102 18.00 -7.15 -11.97
C LEU A 102 16.73 -6.74 -12.72
N PHE A 103 15.63 -7.35 -12.31
CA PHE A 103 14.32 -7.07 -12.91
C PHE A 103 13.58 -6.03 -12.09
N SER A 104 13.34 -4.86 -12.68
CA SER A 104 12.43 -3.84 -12.14
C SER A 104 11.59 -3.23 -13.26
N ILE A 105 10.49 -2.56 -12.92
CA ILE A 105 9.66 -1.89 -13.91
C ILE A 105 10.45 -0.77 -14.61
N PRO A 106 11.19 0.13 -13.88
CA PRO A 106 12.04 1.13 -14.53
C PRO A 106 13.06 0.53 -15.50
N ALA A 107 13.75 -0.54 -15.09
CA ALA A 107 14.74 -1.21 -15.94
C ALA A 107 14.11 -1.78 -17.23
N LYS A 108 12.83 -2.23 -17.16
CA LYS A 108 12.13 -2.87 -18.28
C LYS A 108 11.46 -1.89 -19.25
N ILE A 109 10.80 -0.84 -18.74
CA ILE A 109 9.97 0.08 -19.57
C ILE A 109 10.45 1.54 -19.54
N GLY A 110 11.55 1.84 -18.83
CA GLY A 110 12.11 3.17 -18.67
C GLY A 110 11.38 4.03 -17.65
N ILE A 111 12.05 5.11 -17.18
CA ILE A 111 11.56 6.02 -16.12
C ILE A 111 10.20 6.61 -16.53
N ARG A 112 10.10 7.19 -17.72
CA ARG A 112 8.88 7.89 -18.17
C ARG A 112 7.62 7.03 -18.07
N ASN A 113 7.69 5.79 -18.56
CA ASN A 113 6.53 4.88 -18.52
C ASN A 113 6.27 4.38 -17.09
N THR A 114 7.31 4.18 -16.30
CA THR A 114 7.18 3.81 -14.88
C THR A 114 6.44 4.89 -14.10
N LEU A 115 6.78 6.16 -14.28
CA LEU A 115 6.07 7.28 -13.63
C LEU A 115 4.58 7.32 -14.02
N ARG A 116 4.25 6.99 -15.28
CA ARG A 116 2.84 6.89 -15.73
C ARG A 116 2.11 5.73 -15.05
N VAL A 117 2.75 4.55 -14.98
CA VAL A 117 2.17 3.39 -14.30
C VAL A 117 1.97 3.68 -12.81
N ALA A 118 2.97 4.29 -12.15
CA ALA A 118 2.87 4.72 -10.76
C ALA A 118 1.69 5.69 -10.53
N PHE A 119 1.50 6.66 -11.44
CA PHE A 119 0.38 7.59 -11.37
C PHE A 119 -0.98 6.87 -11.51
N VAL A 120 -1.09 5.94 -12.45
CA VAL A 120 -2.31 5.12 -12.61
C VAL A 120 -2.58 4.29 -11.35
N CYS A 121 -1.55 3.69 -10.74
CA CYS A 121 -1.71 2.99 -9.46
C CYS A 121 -2.29 3.92 -8.37
N HIS A 122 -1.78 5.15 -8.25
CA HIS A 122 -2.31 6.10 -7.28
C HIS A 122 -3.75 6.54 -7.59
N LEU A 123 -4.15 6.68 -8.86
CA LEU A 123 -5.55 6.93 -9.22
C LEU A 123 -6.46 5.76 -8.83
N VAL A 124 -6.01 4.52 -9.06
CA VAL A 124 -6.75 3.32 -8.63
C VAL A 124 -6.86 3.25 -7.12
N MET A 125 -5.79 3.58 -6.38
CA MET A 125 -5.82 3.73 -4.91
C MET A 125 -6.93 4.68 -4.47
N LEU A 126 -7.04 5.86 -5.08
CA LEU A 126 -8.10 6.83 -4.75
C LEU A 126 -9.50 6.25 -5.01
N GLY A 127 -9.66 5.46 -6.09
CA GLY A 127 -10.90 4.73 -6.35
C GLY A 127 -11.25 3.75 -5.23
N PHE A 128 -10.27 3.02 -4.69
CA PHE A 128 -10.47 2.14 -3.53
C PHE A 128 -10.81 2.90 -2.25
N LEU A 129 -10.20 4.05 -1.99
CA LEU A 129 -10.55 4.90 -0.85
C LEU A 129 -11.99 5.43 -0.96
N LEU A 130 -12.44 5.81 -2.16
CA LEU A 130 -13.83 6.19 -2.39
C LEU A 130 -14.79 4.98 -2.24
N GLY A 131 -14.40 3.82 -2.74
CA GLY A 131 -15.15 2.57 -2.53
C GLY A 131 -15.29 2.23 -1.04
N PHE A 132 -14.25 2.44 -0.26
CA PHE A 132 -14.29 2.27 1.20
C PHE A 132 -15.29 3.23 1.86
N TYR A 133 -15.38 4.48 1.40
CA TYR A 133 -16.38 5.45 1.87
C TYR A 133 -17.81 4.93 1.77
N TRP A 134 -18.14 4.28 0.64
CA TRP A 134 -19.49 3.76 0.39
C TRP A 134 -19.82 2.48 1.16
N LEU A 135 -18.79 1.70 1.51
CA LEU A 135 -18.98 0.39 2.16
C LEU A 135 -18.75 0.41 3.67
N ALA A 136 -18.17 1.47 4.21
CA ALA A 136 -17.81 1.56 5.62
C ALA A 136 -19.05 1.52 6.54
N SER A 137 -18.92 0.77 7.63
CA SER A 137 -19.91 0.71 8.70
C SER A 137 -19.18 0.83 10.04
N PRO A 138 -19.45 1.88 10.83
CA PRO A 138 -20.41 2.97 10.62
C PRO A 138 -20.08 3.83 9.38
N PRO A 139 -21.08 4.57 8.82
CA PRO A 139 -20.87 5.42 7.64
C PRO A 139 -19.82 6.50 7.89
N LEU A 140 -18.96 6.71 6.90
CA LEU A 140 -17.98 7.80 6.92
C LEU A 140 -18.61 9.10 6.41
N GLY A 141 -18.23 10.24 7.00
CA GLY A 141 -18.81 11.55 6.68
C GLY A 141 -17.90 12.43 5.81
N ALA A 142 -18.27 13.73 5.76
CA ALA A 142 -17.57 14.75 4.97
C ALA A 142 -16.09 14.92 5.36
N ILE A 143 -15.73 14.65 6.62
CA ILE A 143 -14.33 14.72 7.11
C ILE A 143 -13.47 13.70 6.37
N TYR A 144 -13.96 12.48 6.21
CA TYR A 144 -13.24 11.46 5.45
C TYR A 144 -13.09 11.86 3.97
N LEU A 145 -14.14 12.37 3.33
CA LEU A 145 -14.07 12.83 1.94
C LEU A 145 -13.10 14.01 1.76
N ALA A 146 -13.07 14.95 2.70
CA ALA A 146 -12.07 16.02 2.71
C ALA A 146 -10.65 15.45 2.83
N GLY A 147 -10.47 14.39 3.62
CA GLY A 147 -9.22 13.65 3.73
C GLY A 147 -8.79 12.99 2.42
N VAL A 148 -9.71 12.33 1.73
CA VAL A 148 -9.42 11.76 0.39
C VAL A 148 -9.05 12.86 -0.60
N GLY A 149 -9.72 14.01 -0.56
CA GLY A 149 -9.37 15.19 -1.35
C GLY A 149 -7.95 15.70 -1.05
N PHE A 150 -7.59 15.79 0.23
CA PHE A 150 -6.23 16.15 0.65
C PHE A 150 -5.17 15.15 0.14
N VAL A 151 -5.43 13.85 0.27
CA VAL A 151 -4.56 12.81 -0.26
C VAL A 151 -4.42 12.95 -1.78
N SER A 152 -5.50 13.27 -2.50
CA SER A 152 -5.45 13.49 -3.95
C SER A 152 -4.51 14.63 -4.32
N CYS A 153 -4.54 15.75 -3.57
CA CYS A 153 -3.61 16.86 -3.75
C CYS A 153 -2.16 16.44 -3.48
N LEU A 154 -1.93 15.65 -2.44
CA LEU A 154 -0.59 15.13 -2.12
C LEU A 154 -0.06 14.17 -3.19
N VAL A 155 -0.91 13.32 -3.77
CA VAL A 155 -0.53 12.46 -4.90
C VAL A 155 -0.11 13.29 -6.12
N VAL A 156 -0.88 14.32 -6.47
CA VAL A 156 -0.50 15.23 -7.57
C VAL A 156 0.83 15.92 -7.26
N TYR A 157 1.00 16.43 -6.05
CA TYR A 157 2.26 17.04 -5.60
C TYR A 157 3.43 16.05 -5.67
N GLN A 158 3.25 14.81 -5.21
CA GLN A 158 4.26 13.75 -5.26
C GLN A 158 4.76 13.51 -6.70
N HIS A 159 3.84 13.42 -7.65
CA HIS A 159 4.19 13.22 -9.06
C HIS A 159 4.78 14.48 -9.71
N ALA A 160 4.45 15.68 -9.22
CA ALA A 160 5.05 16.92 -9.70
C ALA A 160 6.50 17.12 -9.22
N LEU A 161 6.91 16.45 -8.13
CA LEU A 161 8.28 16.50 -7.61
C LEU A 161 9.29 15.71 -8.46
N VAL A 162 8.83 14.74 -9.27
CA VAL A 162 9.69 13.77 -9.95
C VAL A 162 9.38 13.77 -11.44
N SER A 163 10.42 13.85 -12.26
CA SER A 163 10.32 13.75 -13.72
C SER A 163 11.39 12.84 -14.28
N GLU A 164 11.23 12.41 -15.55
CA GLU A 164 12.24 11.62 -16.26
C GLU A 164 13.63 12.30 -16.27
N LYS A 165 13.66 13.64 -16.27
CA LYS A 165 14.88 14.44 -16.36
C LYS A 165 15.44 14.86 -15.01
N ASP A 166 14.63 14.80 -13.96
CA ASP A 166 15.01 15.23 -12.61
C ASP A 166 14.42 14.28 -11.55
N LEU A 167 15.30 13.46 -10.99
CA LEU A 167 15.02 12.54 -9.90
C LEU A 167 15.54 13.04 -8.53
N SER A 168 16.04 14.27 -8.45
CA SER A 168 16.68 14.80 -7.23
C SER A 168 15.76 14.83 -6.01
N LYS A 169 14.44 14.93 -6.23
CA LYS A 169 13.41 14.98 -5.18
C LYS A 169 12.68 13.65 -4.93
N VAL A 170 13.19 12.55 -5.48
CA VAL A 170 12.57 11.21 -5.27
C VAL A 170 12.45 10.87 -3.79
N ASN A 171 13.49 11.15 -2.99
CA ASN A 171 13.44 10.90 -1.55
C ASN A 171 12.35 11.72 -0.85
N GLN A 172 12.14 12.97 -1.25
CA GLN A 172 11.07 13.80 -0.71
C GLN A 172 9.70 13.24 -1.11
N ALA A 173 9.52 12.86 -2.37
CA ALA A 173 8.31 12.24 -2.86
C ALA A 173 8.02 10.91 -2.16
N PHE A 174 9.05 10.09 -1.91
CA PHE A 174 8.89 8.78 -1.29
C PHE A 174 8.65 8.87 0.23
N PHE A 175 9.54 9.54 0.98
CA PHE A 175 9.46 9.52 2.44
C PHE A 175 8.48 10.56 2.99
N ASN A 176 8.63 11.83 2.61
CA ASN A 176 7.89 12.90 3.28
C ASN A 176 6.41 12.88 2.88
N VAL A 177 6.11 12.75 1.58
CA VAL A 177 4.72 12.76 1.12
C VAL A 177 3.98 11.54 1.64
N ASN A 178 4.58 10.34 1.56
CA ASN A 178 3.93 9.13 2.05
C ASN A 178 3.76 9.12 3.58
N ALA A 179 4.69 9.70 4.35
CA ALA A 179 4.51 9.87 5.80
C ALA A 179 3.31 10.78 6.11
N VAL A 180 3.16 11.90 5.38
CA VAL A 180 2.01 12.80 5.54
C VAL A 180 0.70 12.12 5.14
N ILE A 181 0.68 11.35 4.05
CA ILE A 181 -0.50 10.58 3.64
C ILE A 181 -0.88 9.56 4.72
N SER A 182 0.07 8.76 5.21
CA SER A 182 -0.18 7.71 6.21
C SER A 182 -0.74 8.27 7.52
N VAL A 183 -0.01 9.23 8.10
CA VAL A 183 -0.39 9.83 9.38
C VAL A 183 -1.66 10.65 9.21
N GLY A 184 -1.79 11.40 8.12
CA GLY A 184 -2.95 12.21 7.81
C GLY A 184 -4.23 11.36 7.68
N LEU A 185 -4.21 10.28 6.90
CA LEU A 185 -5.35 9.37 6.79
C LEU A 185 -5.72 8.74 8.11
N MET A 186 -4.72 8.27 8.88
CA MET A 186 -4.97 7.71 10.21
C MET A 186 -5.69 8.72 11.11
N LEU A 187 -5.20 9.96 11.21
CA LEU A 187 -5.80 10.99 12.04
C LEU A 187 -7.21 11.37 11.57
N ILE A 188 -7.43 11.46 10.26
CA ILE A 188 -8.73 11.77 9.67
C ILE A 188 -9.75 10.67 10.01
N VAL A 189 -9.38 9.39 9.88
CA VAL A 189 -10.26 8.28 10.21
C VAL A 189 -10.56 8.25 11.72
N LEU A 190 -9.56 8.44 12.56
CA LEU A 190 -9.76 8.51 14.02
C LEU A 190 -10.68 9.67 14.42
N LEU A 191 -10.49 10.85 13.84
CA LEU A 191 -11.34 12.01 14.08
C LEU A 191 -12.78 11.74 13.63
N GLN A 192 -12.95 11.15 12.44
CA GLN A 192 -14.28 10.80 11.92
C GLN A 192 -14.99 9.81 12.85
N LEU A 193 -14.30 8.78 13.35
CA LEU A 193 -14.88 7.79 14.27
C LEU A 193 -15.18 8.36 15.66
N TYR A 194 -14.43 9.37 16.09
CA TYR A 194 -14.69 10.05 17.38
C TYR A 194 -15.91 10.97 17.34
N LEU A 195 -16.23 11.53 16.16
CA LEU A 195 -17.31 12.49 15.99
C LEU A 195 -18.66 11.86 15.58
N VAL A 196 -18.67 10.55 15.30
CA VAL A 196 -19.88 9.76 15.00
C VAL A 196 -20.27 8.90 16.19
#